data_0d1515503a5110a14fa60c7c3707993b
#
_entry.id   0d1515503a5110a14fa60c7c3707993b
#
_cell.length_a   1.000
_cell.length_b   1.000
_cell.length_c   1.000
_cell.angle_alpha   90.00
_cell.angle_beta   90.00
_cell.angle_gamma   90.00
#
_symmetry.space_group_name_H-M   'P 1'
#
loop_
_entity.id
_entity.type
_entity.pdbx_description
1 polymer ?
#
loop_
_entity_poly.entity_id
_entity_poly.type
_entity_poly.pdbx_seq_one_letter_code
_entity_poly.pdbx_strand_id
1 'polypeptide(L)'
;MNSTLARVMCNLAGVMPGEIMLDPFCGGGGILCEASLLGVRTVGIDLNWRLLTGSIENLTAIGNNHTFIQGDVRNIPIRECDCIVTDPPYGRASSTRGAHAVRLVESLLGNVDSILRRRNESLCICGSSEMNIQNLVRNSGLEVGQMLHIRVHSGLVREILTVEF
;
A
#
# COMPACT_ATOMS: atom_id res chain seq x y z
N MET A 1 -8.64 7.27 -0.20
CA MET A 1 -8.18 7.34 -1.62
C MET A 1 -9.39 7.24 -2.54
N ASN A 2 -9.41 7.89 -3.72
CA ASN A 2 -10.47 7.67 -4.70
C ASN A 2 -10.19 6.40 -5.55
N SER A 3 -11.22 5.81 -6.15
CA SER A 3 -11.12 4.55 -6.90
C SER A 3 -10.21 4.65 -8.13
N THR A 4 -10.24 5.77 -8.86
CA THR A 4 -9.39 5.97 -10.04
C THR A 4 -7.91 5.88 -9.66
N LEU A 5 -7.50 6.51 -8.55
CA LEU A 5 -6.12 6.49 -8.10
C LEU A 5 -5.72 5.09 -7.60
N ALA A 6 -6.59 4.44 -6.86
CA ALA A 6 -6.39 3.06 -6.43
C ALA A 6 -6.19 2.11 -7.63
N ARG A 7 -7.01 2.27 -8.67
CA ARG A 7 -6.88 1.50 -9.93
C ARG A 7 -5.55 1.78 -10.64
N VAL A 8 -5.12 3.04 -10.71
CA VAL A 8 -3.81 3.41 -11.28
C VAL A 8 -2.67 2.73 -10.52
N MET A 9 -2.72 2.72 -9.19
CA MET A 9 -1.70 2.04 -8.37
C MET A 9 -1.67 0.53 -8.60
N CYS A 10 -2.83 -0.14 -8.68
CA CYS A 10 -2.90 -1.55 -9.03
C CYS A 10 -2.31 -1.84 -10.42
N ASN A 11 -2.60 -0.99 -11.40
CA ASN A 11 -2.06 -1.16 -12.76
C ASN A 11 -0.54 -0.92 -12.81
N LEU A 12 -0.03 0.07 -12.07
CA LEU A 12 1.41 0.33 -11.96
C LEU A 12 2.17 -0.83 -11.29
N ALA A 13 1.55 -1.44 -10.28
CA ALA A 13 2.09 -2.64 -9.66
C ALA A 13 1.98 -3.89 -10.56
N GLY A 14 1.27 -3.81 -11.68
CA GLY A 14 1.12 -4.93 -12.61
C GLY A 14 0.36 -6.12 -12.01
N VAL A 15 -0.56 -5.89 -11.07
CA VAL A 15 -1.28 -6.98 -10.39
C VAL A 15 -2.06 -7.84 -11.38
N MET A 16 -1.99 -9.16 -11.24
CA MET A 16 -2.59 -10.11 -12.14
C MET A 16 -3.68 -10.98 -11.46
N PRO A 17 -4.71 -11.40 -12.20
CA PRO A 17 -5.74 -12.29 -11.65
C PRO A 17 -5.14 -13.54 -11.01
N GLY A 18 -5.63 -13.89 -9.83
CA GLY A 18 -5.19 -15.06 -9.07
C GLY A 18 -3.99 -14.83 -8.14
N GLU A 19 -3.29 -13.70 -8.27
CA GLU A 19 -2.23 -13.29 -7.34
C GLU A 19 -2.79 -12.92 -5.97
N ILE A 20 -1.90 -12.84 -4.98
CA ILE A 20 -2.17 -12.33 -3.63
C ILE A 20 -1.58 -10.94 -3.51
N MET A 21 -2.41 -9.92 -3.37
CA MET A 21 -1.98 -8.55 -3.11
C MET A 21 -2.17 -8.20 -1.64
N LEU A 22 -1.14 -7.61 -1.04
CA LEU A 22 -1.15 -7.05 0.31
C LEU A 22 -1.32 -5.54 0.27
N ASP A 23 -2.22 -5.02 1.10
CA ASP A 23 -2.25 -3.61 1.51
C ASP A 23 -2.08 -3.53 3.04
N PRO A 24 -0.86 -3.21 3.55
CA PRO A 24 -0.58 -3.17 4.98
C PRO A 24 -1.08 -1.89 5.69
N PHE A 25 -1.76 -1.00 4.96
CA PHE A 25 -2.43 0.20 5.48
C PHE A 25 -3.83 0.35 4.86
N CYS A 26 -4.59 -0.74 4.79
CA CYS A 26 -5.76 -0.84 3.93
C CYS A 26 -6.90 0.15 4.25
N GLY A 27 -6.96 0.67 5.47
CA GLY A 27 -8.02 1.61 5.86
C GLY A 27 -9.41 1.09 5.54
N GLY A 28 -10.19 1.84 4.76
CA GLY A 28 -11.53 1.44 4.30
C GLY A 28 -11.54 0.55 3.06
N GLY A 29 -10.40 -0.01 2.64
CA GLY A 29 -10.30 -1.02 1.58
C GLY A 29 -10.36 -0.50 0.15
N GLY A 30 -10.14 0.80 -0.09
CA GLY A 30 -10.27 1.37 -1.43
C GLY A 30 -9.36 0.73 -2.48
N ILE A 31 -8.10 0.43 -2.13
CA ILE A 31 -7.16 -0.27 -3.01
C ILE A 31 -7.57 -1.73 -3.17
N LEU A 32 -7.95 -2.39 -2.07
CA LEU A 32 -8.39 -3.78 -2.08
C LEU A 32 -9.62 -3.99 -2.97
N CYS A 33 -10.58 -3.05 -2.96
CA CYS A 33 -11.76 -3.09 -3.84
C CYS A 33 -11.34 -3.09 -5.32
N GLU A 34 -10.45 -2.19 -5.71
CA GLU A 34 -10.00 -2.08 -7.09
C GLU A 34 -9.18 -3.30 -7.54
N ALA A 35 -8.33 -3.85 -6.67
CA ALA A 35 -7.60 -5.09 -6.93
C ALA A 35 -8.55 -6.30 -7.07
N SER A 36 -9.56 -6.39 -6.20
CA SER A 36 -10.57 -7.45 -6.25
C SER A 36 -11.33 -7.45 -7.58
N LEU A 37 -11.70 -6.28 -8.11
CA LEU A 37 -12.33 -6.14 -9.42
C LEU A 37 -11.42 -6.58 -10.59
N LEU A 38 -10.11 -6.69 -10.36
CA LEU A 38 -9.13 -7.26 -11.31
C LEU A 38 -8.95 -8.78 -11.12
N GLY A 39 -9.70 -9.43 -10.23
CA GLY A 39 -9.60 -10.87 -9.97
C GLY A 39 -8.45 -11.28 -9.05
N VAL A 40 -7.88 -10.33 -8.30
CA VAL A 40 -6.80 -10.52 -7.35
C VAL A 40 -7.34 -10.94 -5.99
N ARG A 41 -6.67 -11.88 -5.32
CA ARG A 41 -6.93 -12.18 -3.90
C ARG A 41 -6.29 -11.12 -3.03
N THR A 42 -7.04 -10.54 -2.10
CA THR A 42 -6.54 -9.41 -1.32
C THR A 42 -6.34 -9.75 0.15
N VAL A 43 -5.26 -9.21 0.70
CA VAL A 43 -4.98 -9.22 2.15
C VAL A 43 -4.87 -7.76 2.60
N GLY A 44 -5.75 -7.35 3.49
CA GLY A 44 -5.74 -6.02 4.08
C GLY A 44 -5.33 -6.07 5.54
N ILE A 45 -4.38 -5.21 5.92
CA ILE A 45 -3.98 -5.01 7.32
C ILE A 45 -4.26 -3.56 7.70
N ASP A 46 -4.84 -3.35 8.86
CA ASP A 46 -4.95 -2.03 9.48
C ASP A 46 -4.94 -2.16 11.00
N LEU A 47 -4.34 -1.19 11.68
CA LEU A 47 -4.33 -1.13 13.13
C LEU A 47 -5.70 -0.72 13.68
N ASN A 48 -6.47 0.06 12.91
CA ASN A 48 -7.75 0.59 13.29
C ASN A 48 -8.89 -0.35 12.90
N TRP A 49 -9.42 -1.07 13.89
CA TRP A 49 -10.53 -2.00 13.71
C TRP A 49 -11.77 -1.37 13.03
N ARG A 50 -12.09 -0.12 13.33
CA ARG A 50 -13.26 0.54 12.71
C ARG A 50 -13.10 0.74 11.22
N LEU A 51 -11.88 1.08 10.75
CA LEU A 51 -11.59 1.18 9.32
C LEU A 51 -11.66 -0.19 8.66
N LEU A 52 -11.10 -1.20 9.33
CA LEU A 52 -11.10 -2.58 8.84
C LEU A 52 -12.53 -3.14 8.70
N THR A 53 -13.43 -2.84 9.63
CA THR A 53 -14.85 -3.21 9.52
C THR A 53 -15.48 -2.60 8.27
N GLY A 54 -15.23 -1.32 7.98
CA GLY A 54 -15.70 -0.68 6.75
C GLY A 54 -15.10 -1.33 5.49
N SER A 55 -13.84 -1.76 5.56
CA SER A 55 -13.19 -2.52 4.47
C SER A 55 -13.89 -3.85 4.22
N ILE A 56 -14.22 -4.61 5.27
CA ILE A 56 -14.96 -5.87 5.20
C ILE A 56 -16.33 -5.65 4.53
N GLU A 57 -17.07 -4.65 4.98
CA GLU A 57 -18.39 -4.32 4.41
C GLU A 57 -18.29 -3.99 2.91
N ASN A 58 -17.33 -3.15 2.52
CA ASN A 58 -17.12 -2.75 1.13
C ASN A 58 -16.77 -3.93 0.22
N LEU A 59 -15.90 -4.84 0.68
CA LEU A 59 -15.44 -5.95 -0.13
C LEU A 59 -16.41 -7.13 -0.15
N THR A 60 -17.23 -7.33 0.87
CA THR A 60 -18.27 -8.37 0.89
C THR A 60 -19.23 -8.24 -0.30
N ALA A 61 -19.47 -7.03 -0.76
CA ALA A 61 -20.32 -6.77 -1.94
C ALA A 61 -19.64 -7.16 -3.28
N ILE A 62 -18.30 -7.31 -3.30
CA ILE A 62 -17.53 -7.61 -4.52
C ILE A 62 -17.24 -9.11 -4.65
N GLY A 63 -17.07 -9.83 -3.55
CA GLY A 63 -16.76 -11.27 -3.54
C GLY A 63 -16.18 -11.74 -2.22
N ASN A 64 -15.65 -12.99 -2.19
CA ASN A 64 -15.22 -13.65 -0.96
C ASN A 64 -13.70 -13.94 -0.89
N ASN A 65 -12.89 -13.43 -1.80
CA ASN A 65 -11.44 -13.71 -1.87
C ASN A 65 -10.60 -12.68 -1.11
N HIS A 66 -11.05 -12.33 0.12
CA HIS A 66 -10.43 -11.28 0.92
C HIS A 66 -10.06 -11.79 2.30
N THR A 67 -8.89 -11.41 2.78
CA THR A 67 -8.44 -11.65 4.15
C THR A 67 -8.20 -10.30 4.83
N PHE A 68 -8.70 -10.15 6.04
CA PHE A 68 -8.52 -8.94 6.85
C PHE A 68 -7.86 -9.29 8.17
N ILE A 69 -6.85 -8.50 8.53
CA ILE A 69 -6.07 -8.72 9.74
C ILE A 69 -5.97 -7.40 10.49
N GLN A 70 -6.42 -7.38 11.74
CA GLN A 70 -6.06 -6.27 12.61
C GLN A 70 -4.61 -6.44 13.06
N GLY A 71 -3.73 -5.56 12.59
CA GLY A 71 -2.30 -5.72 12.80
C GLY A 71 -1.51 -4.44 12.57
N ASP A 72 -0.23 -4.53 12.93
CA ASP A 72 0.74 -3.45 12.79
C ASP A 72 1.74 -3.79 11.69
N VAL A 73 1.99 -2.86 10.78
CA VAL A 73 2.95 -3.02 9.67
C VAL A 73 4.36 -3.36 10.14
N ARG A 74 4.71 -3.03 11.38
CA ARG A 74 6.00 -3.38 11.99
C ARG A 74 6.16 -4.87 12.29
N ASN A 75 5.05 -5.61 12.28
CA ASN A 75 5.02 -7.05 12.50
C ASN A 75 3.91 -7.67 11.63
N ILE A 76 4.15 -7.76 10.33
CA ILE A 76 3.19 -8.25 9.33
C ILE A 76 3.00 -9.75 9.50
N PRO A 77 1.79 -10.23 9.86
CA PRO A 77 1.55 -11.62 10.20
C PRO A 77 1.16 -12.48 9.00
N ILE A 78 1.76 -12.25 7.85
CA ILE A 78 1.58 -13.08 6.64
C ILE A 78 2.92 -13.67 6.21
N ARG A 79 2.84 -14.81 5.55
CA ARG A 79 4.03 -15.53 5.12
C ARG A 79 4.60 -14.98 3.82
N GLU A 80 3.72 -14.69 2.85
CA GLU A 80 4.11 -14.22 1.53
C GLU A 80 2.93 -13.62 0.77
N CYS A 81 3.22 -12.71 -0.17
CA CYS A 81 2.31 -12.19 -1.18
C CYS A 81 3.05 -12.02 -2.51
N ASP A 82 2.29 -11.82 -3.59
CA ASP A 82 2.87 -11.64 -4.92
C ASP A 82 3.18 -10.16 -5.20
N CYS A 83 2.37 -9.25 -4.65
CA CYS A 83 2.56 -7.80 -4.78
C CYS A 83 2.06 -7.03 -3.55
N ILE A 84 2.57 -5.82 -3.39
CA ILE A 84 2.14 -4.87 -2.36
C ILE A 84 1.69 -3.59 -3.04
N VAL A 85 0.47 -3.13 -2.73
CA VAL A 85 -0.04 -1.84 -3.19
C VAL A 85 -0.61 -1.10 -1.99
N THR A 86 -0.09 0.08 -1.67
CA THR A 86 -0.44 0.70 -0.40
C THR A 86 -0.36 2.23 -0.38
N ASP A 87 -1.21 2.85 0.45
CA ASP A 87 -1.30 4.28 0.70
C ASP A 87 -1.12 4.54 2.22
N PRO A 88 0.13 4.60 2.73
CA PRO A 88 0.41 4.80 4.15
C PRO A 88 -0.23 6.07 4.72
N PRO A 89 -0.45 6.15 6.04
CA PRO A 89 -1.01 7.34 6.66
C PRO A 89 -0.09 8.55 6.44
N TYR A 90 -0.68 9.69 6.09
CA TYR A 90 0.05 10.94 5.93
C TYR A 90 -0.01 11.76 7.22
N GLY A 91 1.14 12.33 7.60
CA GLY A 91 1.25 13.42 8.53
C GLY A 91 2.13 14.49 7.90
N ARG A 92 2.06 15.75 8.33
CA ARG A 92 3.09 16.72 7.94
C ARG A 92 4.43 16.22 8.45
N ALA A 93 5.44 16.12 7.56
CA ALA A 93 6.75 15.55 7.90
C ALA A 93 7.42 16.25 9.09
N SER A 94 7.12 17.53 9.30
CA SER A 94 7.60 18.34 10.44
C SER A 94 6.83 18.13 11.75
N SER A 95 5.75 17.31 11.74
CA SER A 95 4.95 17.01 12.94
C SER A 95 5.35 15.66 13.53
N THR A 96 5.03 15.44 14.82
CA THR A 96 5.20 14.12 15.47
C THR A 96 4.48 13.01 14.71
N ARG A 97 3.33 13.31 14.07
CA ARG A 97 2.57 12.37 13.23
C ARG A 97 3.30 12.03 11.93
N GLY A 98 3.95 13.03 11.29
CA GLY A 98 4.77 12.83 10.10
C GLY A 98 5.98 11.93 10.38
N ALA A 99 6.71 12.18 11.45
CA ALA A 99 7.83 11.34 11.87
C ALA A 99 7.39 9.90 12.22
N HIS A 100 6.16 9.72 12.72
CA HIS A 100 5.60 8.39 12.95
C HIS A 100 5.28 7.68 11.62
N ALA A 101 4.66 8.37 10.66
CA ALA A 101 4.34 7.84 9.35
C ALA A 101 5.61 7.40 8.58
N VAL A 102 6.66 8.20 8.61
CA VAL A 102 7.97 7.85 8.03
C VAL A 102 8.50 6.53 8.60
N ARG A 103 8.51 6.38 9.92
CA ARG A 103 8.96 5.12 10.57
C ARG A 103 8.13 3.90 10.19
N LEU A 104 6.82 4.06 9.95
CA LEU A 104 5.97 2.95 9.48
C LEU A 104 6.34 2.53 8.05
N VAL A 105 6.62 3.50 7.18
CA VAL A 105 7.08 3.22 5.81
C VAL A 105 8.47 2.58 5.81
N GLU A 106 9.41 3.09 6.60
CA GLU A 106 10.74 2.47 6.78
C GLU A 106 10.64 1.03 7.26
N SER A 107 9.73 0.76 8.22
CA SER A 107 9.49 -0.61 8.69
C SER A 107 8.92 -1.52 7.62
N LEU A 108 7.99 -1.03 6.79
CA LEU A 108 7.48 -1.79 5.65
C LEU A 108 8.62 -2.11 4.68
N LEU A 109 9.36 -1.09 4.24
CA LEU A 109 10.44 -1.23 3.25
C LEU A 109 11.54 -2.18 3.72
N GLY A 110 11.87 -2.17 5.02
CA GLY A 110 12.84 -3.08 5.61
C GLY A 110 12.38 -4.55 5.70
N ASN A 111 11.11 -4.84 5.47
CA ASN A 111 10.54 -6.19 5.55
C ASN A 111 10.04 -6.73 4.19
N VAL A 112 10.03 -5.93 3.12
CA VAL A 112 9.43 -6.34 1.83
C VAL A 112 10.05 -7.61 1.27
N ASP A 113 11.37 -7.76 1.32
CA ASP A 113 12.10 -8.93 0.80
C ASP A 113 11.70 -10.25 1.50
N SER A 114 11.24 -10.15 2.75
CA SER A 114 10.80 -11.32 3.51
C SER A 114 9.35 -11.73 3.21
N ILE A 115 8.59 -10.86 2.55
CA ILE A 115 7.15 -11.00 2.35
C ILE A 115 6.81 -11.21 0.87
N LEU A 116 7.55 -10.55 -0.04
CA LEU A 116 7.34 -10.70 -1.48
C LEU A 116 7.89 -12.02 -2.01
N ARG A 117 7.09 -12.65 -2.86
CA ARG A 117 7.54 -13.84 -3.61
C ARG A 117 8.44 -13.41 -4.75
N ARG A 118 9.64 -14.00 -4.84
CA ARG A 118 10.66 -13.73 -5.88
C ARG A 118 10.20 -13.88 -7.34
N ARG A 119 8.98 -14.25 -7.62
CA ARG A 119 8.48 -14.47 -8.99
C ARG A 119 7.94 -13.23 -9.67
N ASN A 120 7.31 -12.32 -8.89
CA ASN A 120 6.67 -11.10 -9.40
C ASN A 120 6.78 -10.00 -8.33
N GLU A 121 8.00 -9.77 -7.84
CA GLU A 121 8.26 -8.75 -6.83
C GLU A 121 7.78 -7.40 -7.32
N SER A 122 6.70 -6.91 -6.74
CA SER A 122 6.11 -5.62 -7.11
C SER A 122 5.61 -4.90 -5.87
N LEU A 123 6.08 -3.68 -5.71
CA LEU A 123 5.60 -2.76 -4.69
C LEU A 123 5.22 -1.44 -5.36
N CYS A 124 3.95 -1.03 -5.20
CA CYS A 124 3.50 0.32 -5.53
C CYS A 124 3.07 1.04 -4.26
N ILE A 125 3.73 2.13 -3.95
CA ILE A 125 3.50 2.90 -2.73
C ILE A 125 3.16 4.35 -3.06
N CYS A 126 2.18 4.90 -2.35
CA CYS A 126 1.79 6.30 -2.41
C CYS A 126 2.28 7.04 -1.17
N GLY A 127 2.63 8.30 -1.31
CA GLY A 127 2.97 9.19 -0.20
C GLY A 127 2.64 10.64 -0.50
N SER A 128 2.81 11.51 0.46
CA SER A 128 2.83 12.95 0.21
C SER A 128 4.23 13.39 -0.22
N SER A 129 4.33 14.42 -1.06
CA SER A 129 5.64 15.00 -1.44
C SER A 129 6.46 15.46 -0.23
N GLU A 130 5.80 15.83 0.88
CA GLU A 130 6.50 16.19 2.13
C GLU A 130 7.18 14.98 2.81
N MET A 131 6.72 13.76 2.55
CA MET A 131 7.30 12.54 3.11
C MET A 131 8.60 12.14 2.41
N ASN A 132 8.80 12.59 1.17
CA ASN A 132 9.95 12.23 0.34
C ASN A 132 10.17 10.72 0.25
N ILE A 133 9.11 10.01 -0.17
CA ILE A 133 9.05 8.54 -0.18
C ILE A 133 10.15 7.94 -1.07
N GLN A 134 10.57 8.66 -2.11
CA GLN A 134 11.67 8.27 -2.98
C GLN A 134 12.99 8.07 -2.20
N ASN A 135 13.29 8.98 -1.28
CA ASN A 135 14.49 8.84 -0.44
C ASN A 135 14.35 7.70 0.57
N LEU A 136 13.15 7.45 1.09
CA LEU A 136 12.92 6.30 1.99
C LEU A 136 13.19 4.97 1.28
N VAL A 137 12.70 4.82 0.04
CA VAL A 137 12.97 3.63 -0.79
C VAL A 137 14.48 3.46 -1.01
N ARG A 138 15.18 4.49 -1.47
CA ARG A 138 16.64 4.43 -1.69
C ARG A 138 17.44 4.13 -0.42
N ASN A 139 17.06 4.74 0.71
CA ASN A 139 17.72 4.49 1.99
C ASN A 139 17.51 3.06 2.51
N SER A 140 16.47 2.37 2.03
CA SER A 140 16.22 0.95 2.32
C SER A 140 16.99 0.00 1.38
N GLY A 141 17.81 0.53 0.48
CA GLY A 141 18.59 -0.28 -0.47
C GLY A 141 17.82 -0.73 -1.70
N LEU A 142 16.61 -0.20 -1.91
CA LEU A 142 15.72 -0.53 -3.02
C LEU A 142 15.82 0.52 -4.13
N GLU A 143 15.49 0.15 -5.35
CA GLU A 143 15.49 1.05 -6.50
C GLU A 143 14.09 1.59 -6.77
N VAL A 144 14.04 2.85 -7.22
CA VAL A 144 12.80 3.52 -7.62
C VAL A 144 12.60 3.28 -9.11
N GLY A 145 11.50 2.61 -9.46
CA GLY A 145 11.07 2.41 -10.83
C GLY A 145 10.32 3.64 -11.38
N GLN A 146 9.06 3.46 -11.73
CA GLN A 146 8.21 4.55 -12.23
C GLN A 146 7.78 5.48 -11.09
N MET A 147 7.67 6.77 -11.39
CA MET A 147 7.20 7.78 -10.44
C MET A 147 6.18 8.73 -11.07
N LEU A 148 5.06 8.90 -10.40
CA LEU A 148 3.99 9.82 -10.78
C LEU A 148 3.73 10.85 -9.69
N HIS A 149 3.54 12.10 -10.09
CA HIS A 149 3.11 13.18 -9.20
C HIS A 149 1.67 13.56 -9.51
N ILE A 150 0.80 13.50 -8.53
CA ILE A 150 -0.62 13.80 -8.67
C ILE A 150 -1.00 14.95 -7.73
N ARG A 151 -1.37 16.08 -8.32
CA ARG A 151 -1.87 17.22 -7.56
C ARG A 151 -3.30 16.94 -7.10
N VAL A 152 -3.51 16.88 -5.79
CA VAL A 152 -4.84 16.67 -5.21
C VAL A 152 -5.54 18.00 -4.96
N HIS A 153 -4.83 18.97 -4.39
CA HIS A 153 -5.26 20.36 -4.20
C HIS A 153 -4.02 21.25 -3.97
N SER A 154 -4.22 22.56 -3.76
CA SER A 154 -3.14 23.55 -3.65
C SER A 154 -2.06 23.26 -2.59
N GLY A 155 -2.38 22.45 -1.57
CA GLY A 155 -1.47 22.09 -0.46
C GLY A 155 -1.07 20.63 -0.41
N LEU A 156 -1.46 19.79 -1.39
CA LEU A 156 -1.14 18.37 -1.37
C LEU A 156 -0.80 17.84 -2.76
N VAL A 157 0.43 17.41 -2.92
CA VAL A 157 0.88 16.59 -4.05
C VAL A 157 1.14 15.19 -3.52
N ARG A 158 0.58 14.18 -4.20
CA ARG A 158 0.87 12.77 -3.96
C ARG A 158 1.95 12.30 -4.90
N GLU A 159 2.88 11.56 -4.37
CA GLU A 159 3.90 10.81 -5.09
C GLU A 159 3.50 9.35 -5.08
N ILE A 160 3.37 8.75 -6.26
CA ILE A 160 3.16 7.31 -6.43
C ILE A 160 4.39 6.78 -7.11
N LEU A 161 4.99 5.75 -6.56
CA LEU A 161 6.14 5.12 -7.17
C LEU A 161 6.05 3.59 -7.11
N THR A 162 6.66 2.96 -8.09
CA THR A 162 6.96 1.52 -8.06
C THR A 162 8.38 1.32 -7.54
N VAL A 163 8.60 0.18 -6.91
CA VAL A 163 9.92 -0.25 -6.42
C VAL A 163 10.37 -1.41 -7.28
N GLU A 164 11.64 -1.39 -7.68
CA GLU A 164 12.33 -2.47 -8.41
C GLU A 164 13.20 -3.26 -7.43
N PHE A 165 13.25 -4.59 -7.59
CA PHE A 165 13.93 -5.56 -6.73
C PHE A 165 15.03 -6.28 -7.47
#